data_a7421873a9f953dbe279ccf404ab2c7e
#
_entry.id   a7421873a9f953dbe279ccf404ab2c7e
#
_cell.length_a   1.000
_cell.length_b   1.000
_cell.length_c   1.000
_cell.angle_alpha   90.00
_cell.angle_beta   90.00
_cell.angle_gamma   90.00
#
_symmetry.space_group_name_H-M   'P 1'
#
loop_
_entity.id
_entity.type
_entity.pdbx_description
1 polymer ?
#
loop_
_entity_poly.entity_id
_entity_poly.type
_entity_poly.pdbx_seq_one_letter_code
_entity_poly.pdbx_strand_id
1 'polypeptide(L)'
;MAITDKLNAIGDAIRNKTGKTDKLTLDQMATEIGGITTDGDGLARSIVNKTITNYSDSEVTVVGGYAFFDQKKLTSVSVPSATSIGSYAFSGCSALTSVNVPKATTVSDRAFQQCTSLTRLDLPKVTTLNGYLVYGCSSLVELNAPEVTSGRGYAIAGSKIEHLSLPKLKTPGSSVFRDATSLRTVYMPKLDRLEAYLFYNATALETVTFPNVASANNQSMRGCTALAYVDLPINKSISTQVFYGCSSLNTLILRKSDDICTLANTNAFTSTPIANGEGYIYVPEALLESYKTATNWSTYANQFRAIEDYPEITGG
;
A
#
# COMPACT_ATOMS: atom_id res chain seq x y z
N MET A 1 -8.93 -27.89 3.11
CA MET A 1 -7.83 -28.26 4.04
C MET A 1 -6.74 -27.20 3.93
N ALA A 2 -6.23 -26.70 5.02
CA ALA A 2 -5.14 -25.73 4.97
C ALA A 2 -3.83 -26.41 4.51
N ILE A 3 -2.94 -25.66 3.84
CA ILE A 3 -1.64 -26.20 3.43
C ILE A 3 -0.78 -26.54 4.65
N THR A 4 -0.95 -25.82 5.75
CA THR A 4 -0.35 -26.13 7.06
C THR A 4 -0.82 -27.48 7.60
N ASP A 5 -2.08 -27.87 7.35
CA ASP A 5 -2.60 -29.18 7.79
C ASP A 5 -1.96 -30.30 6.96
N LYS A 6 -1.78 -30.10 5.65
CA LYS A 6 -1.05 -31.04 4.79
C LYS A 6 0.42 -31.18 5.23
N LEU A 7 1.09 -30.07 5.56
CA LEU A 7 2.48 -30.09 6.05
C LEU A 7 2.60 -30.71 7.46
N ASN A 8 1.62 -30.47 8.33
CA ASN A 8 1.55 -31.11 9.65
C ASN A 8 1.32 -32.62 9.50
N ALA A 9 0.40 -33.05 8.61
CA ALA A 9 0.15 -34.46 8.34
C ALA A 9 1.42 -35.17 7.81
N ILE A 10 2.22 -34.49 6.98
CA ILE A 10 3.52 -34.99 6.52
C ILE A 10 4.50 -35.09 7.68
N GLY A 11 4.59 -34.07 8.55
CA GLY A 11 5.41 -34.11 9.75
C GLY A 11 5.03 -35.25 10.69
N ASP A 12 3.73 -35.55 10.84
CA ASP A 12 3.21 -36.68 11.62
C ASP A 12 3.59 -38.02 11.00
N ALA A 13 3.46 -38.13 9.66
CA ALA A 13 3.85 -39.34 8.94
C ALA A 13 5.36 -39.63 9.07
N ILE A 14 6.21 -38.58 9.02
CA ILE A 14 7.65 -38.72 9.26
C ILE A 14 7.93 -39.18 10.67
N ARG A 15 7.30 -38.57 11.69
CA ARG A 15 7.44 -38.98 13.10
C ARG A 15 7.05 -40.43 13.32
N ASN A 16 5.93 -40.85 12.77
CA ASN A 16 5.45 -42.23 12.87
C ASN A 16 6.42 -43.23 12.23
N LYS A 17 7.09 -42.87 11.14
CA LYS A 17 8.01 -43.70 10.41
C LYS A 17 9.41 -43.77 11.01
N THR A 18 9.85 -42.63 11.64
CA THR A 18 11.19 -42.51 12.21
C THR A 18 11.25 -42.73 13.73
N GLY A 19 10.09 -42.86 14.39
CA GLY A 19 9.99 -43.03 15.85
C GLY A 19 10.35 -41.76 16.65
N LYS A 20 10.53 -40.60 15.99
CA LYS A 20 10.84 -39.33 16.67
C LYS A 20 9.56 -38.72 17.23
N THR A 21 9.61 -38.23 18.45
CA THR A 21 8.45 -37.67 19.19
C THR A 21 8.39 -36.16 19.16
N ASP A 22 9.49 -35.46 18.80
CA ASP A 22 9.58 -34.01 18.86
C ASP A 22 9.01 -33.36 17.61
N LYS A 23 8.50 -32.14 17.76
CA LYS A 23 8.02 -31.31 16.64
C LYS A 23 9.23 -30.96 15.76
N LEU A 24 9.26 -31.50 14.55
CA LEU A 24 10.34 -31.24 13.59
C LEU A 24 10.23 -29.82 13.01
N THR A 25 11.35 -29.13 12.92
CA THR A 25 11.47 -27.89 12.12
C THR A 25 11.41 -28.24 10.63
N LEU A 26 11.14 -27.24 9.77
CA LEU A 26 11.18 -27.46 8.31
C LEU A 26 12.53 -28.02 7.82
N ASP A 27 13.65 -27.58 8.42
CA ASP A 27 15.00 -28.07 8.08
C ASP A 27 15.22 -29.53 8.55
N GLN A 28 14.69 -29.88 9.71
CA GLN A 28 14.70 -31.26 10.20
C GLN A 28 13.80 -32.16 9.33
N MET A 29 12.63 -31.67 8.88
CA MET A 29 11.78 -32.37 7.93
C MET A 29 12.51 -32.60 6.60
N ALA A 30 13.29 -31.63 6.11
CA ALA A 30 14.10 -31.75 4.89
C ALA A 30 15.10 -32.90 4.98
N THR A 31 15.81 -33.00 6.11
CA THR A 31 16.80 -34.04 6.36
C THR A 31 16.16 -35.43 6.42
N GLU A 32 15.03 -35.55 7.12
CA GLU A 32 14.31 -36.85 7.26
C GLU A 32 13.64 -37.30 5.95
N ILE A 33 13.09 -36.36 5.14
CA ILE A 33 12.50 -36.66 3.82
C ILE A 33 13.57 -37.12 2.83
N GLY A 34 14.82 -36.67 2.97
CA GLY A 34 15.95 -37.12 2.17
C GLY A 34 16.15 -38.64 2.18
N GLY A 35 15.67 -39.34 3.23
CA GLY A 35 15.72 -40.80 3.38
C GLY A 35 14.43 -41.53 2.96
N ILE A 36 13.33 -40.84 2.56
CA ILE A 36 12.06 -41.45 2.21
C ILE A 36 11.89 -41.52 0.68
N THR A 37 11.77 -42.71 0.13
CA THR A 37 11.70 -43.00 -1.31
C THR A 37 10.29 -43.45 -1.74
N THR A 38 9.24 -42.63 -1.55
CA THR A 38 7.89 -42.96 -2.05
C THR A 38 7.30 -41.83 -2.88
N ASP A 39 6.65 -42.19 -3.99
CA ASP A 39 6.17 -41.25 -5.04
C ASP A 39 5.12 -40.21 -4.63
N GLY A 40 4.60 -40.26 -3.40
CA GLY A 40 3.67 -39.29 -2.85
C GLY A 40 4.33 -38.06 -2.20
N ASP A 41 5.63 -38.09 -1.96
CA ASP A 41 6.34 -37.08 -1.12
C ASP A 41 7.06 -36.00 -1.95
N GLY A 42 6.96 -36.01 -3.27
CA GLY A 42 7.68 -35.11 -4.17
C GLY A 42 7.41 -33.63 -3.90
N LEU A 43 6.15 -33.29 -3.61
CA LEU A 43 5.76 -31.91 -3.31
C LEU A 43 6.35 -31.43 -1.98
N ALA A 44 6.22 -32.23 -0.92
CA ALA A 44 6.76 -31.89 0.40
C ALA A 44 8.28 -31.71 0.35
N ARG A 45 9.00 -32.63 -0.31
CA ARG A 45 10.44 -32.54 -0.53
C ARG A 45 10.83 -31.28 -1.31
N SER A 46 10.08 -30.94 -2.39
CA SER A 46 10.38 -29.76 -3.20
C SER A 46 10.14 -28.46 -2.45
N ILE A 47 9.12 -28.39 -1.57
CA ILE A 47 8.88 -27.22 -0.69
C ILE A 47 10.01 -27.13 0.32
N VAL A 48 10.33 -28.21 1.02
CA VAL A 48 11.34 -28.22 2.09
C VAL A 48 12.73 -27.93 1.54
N ASN A 49 13.11 -28.52 0.39
CA ASN A 49 14.39 -28.27 -0.26
C ASN A 49 14.44 -26.99 -1.08
N LYS A 50 13.35 -26.18 -1.07
CA LYS A 50 13.22 -24.93 -1.84
C LYS A 50 13.44 -25.15 -3.36
N THR A 51 12.99 -26.28 -3.89
CA THR A 51 13.12 -26.64 -5.31
C THR A 51 11.80 -26.58 -6.08
N ILE A 52 10.69 -26.30 -5.38
CA ILE A 52 9.38 -26.16 -6.02
C ILE A 52 9.38 -25.02 -7.03
N THR A 53 8.89 -25.29 -8.23
CA THR A 53 8.77 -24.28 -9.29
C THR A 53 7.32 -23.83 -9.53
N ASN A 54 6.36 -24.74 -9.36
CA ASN A 54 4.94 -24.46 -9.55
C ASN A 54 4.12 -25.16 -8.46
N TYR A 55 3.05 -24.51 -8.03
CA TYR A 55 2.09 -25.11 -7.11
C TYR A 55 0.66 -24.87 -7.61
N SER A 56 -0.14 -25.93 -7.72
CA SER A 56 -1.56 -25.83 -8.06
C SER A 56 -2.36 -26.84 -7.22
N ASP A 57 -3.40 -26.32 -6.55
CA ASP A 57 -4.31 -27.15 -5.76
C ASP A 57 -5.68 -26.45 -5.63
N SER A 58 -6.71 -27.03 -6.26
CA SER A 58 -8.05 -26.45 -6.27
C SER A 58 -8.84 -26.67 -4.98
N GLU A 59 -8.38 -27.56 -4.10
CA GLU A 59 -9.06 -27.89 -2.84
C GLU A 59 -8.56 -27.08 -1.66
N VAL A 60 -7.38 -26.45 -1.78
CA VAL A 60 -6.83 -25.61 -0.73
C VAL A 60 -7.71 -24.39 -0.51
N THR A 61 -8.27 -24.27 0.70
CA THR A 61 -9.10 -23.13 1.11
C THR A 61 -8.34 -22.10 1.94
N VAL A 62 -7.20 -22.49 2.53
CA VAL A 62 -6.33 -21.62 3.35
C VAL A 62 -4.87 -21.90 3.01
N VAL A 63 -4.14 -20.86 2.62
CA VAL A 63 -2.67 -20.89 2.57
C VAL A 63 -2.16 -20.37 3.92
N GLY A 64 -1.53 -21.24 4.69
CA GLY A 64 -1.02 -20.90 6.02
C GLY A 64 0.10 -19.87 6.00
N GLY A 65 0.38 -19.26 7.15
CA GLY A 65 1.55 -18.38 7.29
C GLY A 65 2.84 -19.13 6.97
N TYR A 66 3.77 -18.44 6.28
CA TYR A 66 5.08 -18.98 5.86
C TYR A 66 5.02 -20.20 4.93
N ALA A 67 3.85 -20.62 4.39
CA ALA A 67 3.69 -21.86 3.64
C ALA A 67 4.69 -22.02 2.48
N PHE A 68 5.00 -20.93 1.78
CA PHE A 68 5.99 -20.90 0.68
C PHE A 68 7.10 -19.84 0.94
N PHE A 69 7.39 -19.57 2.20
CA PHE A 69 8.40 -18.57 2.55
C PHE A 69 9.77 -18.87 1.90
N ASP A 70 10.33 -17.84 1.22
CA ASP A 70 11.66 -17.88 0.58
C ASP A 70 11.83 -19.00 -0.47
N GLN A 71 10.74 -19.38 -1.17
CA GLN A 71 10.76 -20.34 -2.29
C GLN A 71 11.23 -19.61 -3.56
N LYS A 72 12.54 -19.39 -3.68
CA LYS A 72 13.14 -18.55 -4.75
C LYS A 72 12.99 -19.10 -6.17
N LYS A 73 12.62 -20.38 -6.33
CA LYS A 73 12.38 -21.04 -7.62
C LYS A 73 10.90 -21.13 -7.98
N LEU A 74 10.00 -20.77 -7.07
CA LEU A 74 8.56 -20.80 -7.29
C LEU A 74 8.16 -19.72 -8.28
N THR A 75 7.67 -20.12 -9.45
CA THR A 75 7.27 -19.22 -10.55
C THR A 75 5.78 -18.99 -10.61
N SER A 76 4.97 -19.99 -10.23
CA SER A 76 3.51 -19.87 -10.26
C SER A 76 2.83 -20.55 -9.08
N VAL A 77 1.70 -19.95 -8.65
CA VAL A 77 0.79 -20.50 -7.65
C VAL A 77 -0.65 -20.37 -8.13
N SER A 78 -1.40 -21.48 -8.09
CA SER A 78 -2.84 -21.47 -8.35
C SER A 78 -3.57 -22.21 -7.24
N VAL A 79 -4.28 -21.47 -6.39
CA VAL A 79 -5.14 -21.98 -5.31
C VAL A 79 -6.52 -21.31 -5.37
N PRO A 80 -7.31 -21.63 -6.42
CA PRO A 80 -8.51 -20.86 -6.76
C PRO A 80 -9.62 -20.92 -5.70
N SER A 81 -9.57 -21.88 -4.79
CA SER A 81 -10.52 -22.00 -3.68
C SER A 81 -10.05 -21.35 -2.38
N ALA A 82 -8.81 -20.84 -2.34
CA ALA A 82 -8.28 -20.20 -1.14
C ALA A 82 -9.03 -18.89 -0.82
N THR A 83 -9.56 -18.82 0.39
CA THR A 83 -10.23 -17.62 0.93
C THR A 83 -9.31 -16.81 1.80
N SER A 84 -8.22 -17.40 2.30
CA SER A 84 -7.25 -16.77 3.18
C SER A 84 -5.81 -17.11 2.79
N ILE A 85 -4.97 -16.07 2.74
CA ILE A 85 -3.52 -16.16 2.57
C ILE A 85 -2.86 -15.63 3.84
N GLY A 86 -2.07 -16.46 4.51
CA GLY A 86 -1.44 -16.15 5.78
C GLY A 86 -0.25 -15.22 5.67
N SER A 87 0.21 -14.72 6.83
CA SER A 87 1.37 -13.83 6.91
C SER A 87 2.64 -14.49 6.36
N TYR A 88 3.41 -13.73 5.56
CA TYR A 88 4.64 -14.20 4.90
C TYR A 88 4.46 -15.42 3.99
N ALA A 89 3.23 -15.77 3.59
CA ALA A 89 2.97 -17.02 2.86
C ALA A 89 3.85 -17.20 1.61
N PHE A 90 4.08 -16.13 0.85
CA PHE A 90 4.92 -16.11 -0.35
C PHE A 90 6.09 -15.11 -0.23
N SER A 91 6.39 -14.62 0.98
CA SER A 91 7.47 -13.65 1.16
C SER A 91 8.81 -14.22 0.69
N GLY A 92 9.55 -13.44 -0.11
CA GLY A 92 10.85 -13.85 -0.67
C GLY A 92 10.77 -14.83 -1.86
N CYS A 93 9.58 -15.11 -2.41
CA CYS A 93 9.42 -15.89 -3.63
C CYS A 93 9.84 -15.05 -4.85
N SER A 94 11.15 -14.82 -5.00
CA SER A 94 11.69 -13.85 -5.95
C SER A 94 11.46 -14.19 -7.43
N ALA A 95 11.23 -15.45 -7.78
CA ALA A 95 10.90 -15.88 -9.14
C ALA A 95 9.38 -15.91 -9.43
N LEU A 96 8.53 -15.60 -8.43
CA LEU A 96 7.08 -15.71 -8.59
C LEU A 96 6.56 -14.65 -9.57
N THR A 97 5.95 -15.12 -10.68
CA THR A 97 5.38 -14.27 -11.73
C THR A 97 3.87 -14.34 -11.81
N SER A 98 3.28 -15.45 -11.36
CA SER A 98 1.83 -15.70 -11.49
C SER A 98 1.22 -16.19 -10.17
N VAL A 99 0.13 -15.53 -9.77
CA VAL A 99 -0.66 -15.85 -8.57
C VAL A 99 -2.14 -15.87 -8.96
N ASN A 100 -2.81 -17.00 -8.71
CA ASN A 100 -4.25 -17.16 -8.95
C ASN A 100 -4.98 -17.48 -7.63
N VAL A 101 -5.61 -16.46 -7.03
CA VAL A 101 -6.30 -16.52 -5.74
C VAL A 101 -7.64 -15.76 -5.77
N PRO A 102 -8.53 -16.03 -6.73
CA PRO A 102 -9.71 -15.19 -7.02
C PRO A 102 -10.75 -15.14 -5.90
N LYS A 103 -10.71 -16.10 -4.97
CA LYS A 103 -11.63 -16.15 -3.83
C LYS A 103 -11.04 -15.58 -2.54
N ALA A 104 -9.77 -15.15 -2.54
CA ALA A 104 -9.14 -14.62 -1.35
C ALA A 104 -9.85 -13.35 -0.87
N THR A 105 -10.38 -13.39 0.34
CA THR A 105 -10.97 -12.25 1.05
C THR A 105 -10.01 -11.65 2.06
N THR A 106 -9.07 -12.46 2.53
CA THR A 106 -8.03 -12.06 3.49
C THR A 106 -6.66 -12.41 2.94
N VAL A 107 -5.78 -11.41 2.86
CA VAL A 107 -4.36 -11.57 2.57
C VAL A 107 -3.60 -10.86 3.68
N SER A 108 -2.88 -11.60 4.51
CA SER A 108 -2.26 -11.09 5.73
C SER A 108 -0.98 -10.30 5.46
N ASP A 109 -0.39 -9.74 6.54
CA ASP A 109 0.83 -8.92 6.47
C ASP A 109 1.97 -9.66 5.75
N ARG A 110 2.69 -8.94 4.88
CA ARG A 110 3.88 -9.42 4.17
C ARG A 110 3.67 -10.64 3.29
N ALA A 111 2.42 -10.95 2.93
CA ALA A 111 2.11 -12.19 2.20
C ALA A 111 2.90 -12.34 0.89
N PHE A 112 3.13 -11.24 0.16
CA PHE A 112 3.90 -11.21 -1.10
C PHE A 112 5.15 -10.31 -1.01
N GLN A 113 5.65 -10.02 0.20
CA GLN A 113 6.84 -9.19 0.37
C GLN A 113 8.01 -9.77 -0.44
N GLN A 114 8.74 -8.89 -1.17
CA GLN A 114 9.90 -9.26 -1.99
C GLN A 114 9.67 -10.34 -3.06
N CYS A 115 8.46 -10.44 -3.60
CA CYS A 115 8.19 -11.17 -4.83
C CYS A 115 8.66 -10.33 -6.03
N THR A 116 9.99 -10.25 -6.23
CA THR A 116 10.61 -9.26 -7.12
C THR A 116 10.30 -9.44 -8.61
N SER A 117 9.89 -10.64 -9.04
CA SER A 117 9.47 -10.92 -10.44
C SER A 117 7.96 -10.78 -10.67
N LEU A 118 7.16 -10.53 -9.61
CA LEU A 118 5.71 -10.40 -9.75
C LEU A 118 5.37 -9.07 -10.44
N THR A 119 4.69 -9.14 -11.59
CA THR A 119 4.32 -7.95 -12.37
C THR A 119 2.88 -7.50 -12.15
N ARG A 120 1.98 -8.43 -11.84
CA ARG A 120 0.56 -8.18 -11.58
C ARG A 120 0.07 -9.00 -10.39
N LEU A 121 -0.82 -8.41 -9.59
CA LEU A 121 -1.51 -9.11 -8.50
C LEU A 121 -3.00 -8.75 -8.50
N ASP A 122 -3.86 -9.78 -8.65
CA ASP A 122 -5.31 -9.64 -8.61
C ASP A 122 -5.87 -10.12 -7.27
N LEU A 123 -6.51 -9.20 -6.54
CA LEU A 123 -7.14 -9.44 -5.24
C LEU A 123 -8.58 -8.90 -5.21
N PRO A 124 -9.49 -9.43 -6.07
CA PRO A 124 -10.78 -8.81 -6.36
C PRO A 124 -11.75 -8.76 -5.18
N LYS A 125 -11.52 -9.52 -4.11
CA LYS A 125 -12.40 -9.62 -2.94
C LYS A 125 -11.75 -9.13 -1.64
N VAL A 126 -10.49 -8.74 -1.68
CA VAL A 126 -9.77 -8.28 -0.49
C VAL A 126 -10.27 -6.89 -0.10
N THR A 127 -10.57 -6.70 1.18
CA THR A 127 -11.10 -5.43 1.72
C THR A 127 -10.07 -4.60 2.47
N THR A 128 -8.90 -5.19 2.77
CA THR A 128 -7.82 -4.51 3.49
C THR A 128 -6.47 -4.77 2.82
N LEU A 129 -5.73 -3.71 2.49
CA LEU A 129 -4.32 -3.81 2.15
C LEU A 129 -3.52 -3.92 3.45
N ASN A 130 -3.13 -5.12 3.82
CA ASN A 130 -2.37 -5.36 5.04
C ASN A 130 -0.92 -4.86 4.93
N GLY A 131 -0.24 -4.73 6.08
CA GLY A 131 1.08 -4.11 6.16
C GLY A 131 2.13 -4.86 5.34
N TYR A 132 2.95 -4.09 4.59
CA TYR A 132 4.02 -4.63 3.75
C TYR A 132 3.54 -5.67 2.71
N LEU A 133 2.26 -5.64 2.30
CA LEU A 133 1.63 -6.67 1.47
C LEU A 133 2.49 -7.04 0.25
N VAL A 134 2.90 -6.05 -0.54
CA VAL A 134 3.76 -6.20 -1.72
C VAL A 134 5.06 -5.37 -1.60
N TYR A 135 5.53 -5.18 -0.36
CA TYR A 135 6.77 -4.43 -0.09
C TYR A 135 7.95 -5.01 -0.87
N GLY A 136 8.63 -4.18 -1.63
CA GLY A 136 9.80 -4.61 -2.40
C GLY A 136 9.50 -5.51 -3.61
N CYS A 137 8.25 -5.58 -4.07
CA CYS A 137 7.89 -6.20 -5.35
C CYS A 137 8.33 -5.29 -6.51
N SER A 138 9.64 -5.26 -6.77
CA SER A 138 10.27 -4.26 -7.65
C SER A 138 9.91 -4.36 -9.14
N SER A 139 9.14 -5.38 -9.55
CA SER A 139 8.59 -5.47 -10.91
C SER A 139 7.06 -5.28 -10.95
N LEU A 140 6.39 -5.10 -9.79
CA LEU A 140 4.93 -5.02 -9.74
C LEU A 140 4.45 -3.66 -10.28
N VAL A 141 3.77 -3.70 -11.41
CA VAL A 141 3.19 -2.51 -12.07
C VAL A 141 1.68 -2.42 -11.92
N GLU A 142 1.01 -3.52 -11.60
CA GLU A 142 -0.45 -3.56 -11.49
C GLU A 142 -0.92 -4.29 -10.22
N LEU A 143 -1.75 -3.61 -9.43
CA LEU A 143 -2.48 -4.17 -8.29
C LEU A 143 -3.97 -3.91 -8.49
N ASN A 144 -4.76 -4.97 -8.69
CA ASN A 144 -6.21 -4.89 -8.82
C ASN A 144 -6.87 -5.32 -7.49
N ALA A 145 -7.42 -4.35 -6.75
CA ALA A 145 -8.04 -4.58 -5.44
C ALA A 145 -9.24 -3.64 -5.22
N PRO A 146 -10.32 -3.76 -6.02
CA PRO A 146 -11.42 -2.78 -6.08
C PRO A 146 -12.30 -2.74 -4.83
N GLU A 147 -12.29 -3.80 -4.00
CA GLU A 147 -13.09 -3.89 -2.78
C GLU A 147 -12.40 -3.31 -1.54
N VAL A 148 -11.18 -2.80 -1.68
CA VAL A 148 -10.41 -2.28 -0.54
C VAL A 148 -11.06 -1.05 0.06
N THR A 149 -11.33 -1.12 1.37
CA THR A 149 -11.90 -0.02 2.19
C THR A 149 -10.92 0.53 3.22
N SER A 150 -9.87 -0.24 3.55
CA SER A 150 -8.85 0.13 4.55
C SER A 150 -7.46 -0.39 4.15
N GLY A 151 -6.42 0.11 4.83
CA GLY A 151 -5.05 -0.33 4.59
C GLY A 151 -4.15 -0.15 5.80
N ARG A 152 -2.94 -0.74 5.77
CA ARG A 152 -1.90 -0.66 6.79
C ARG A 152 -0.57 -0.27 6.17
N GLY A 153 0.35 0.21 6.99
CA GLY A 153 1.59 0.85 6.55
C GLY A 153 2.45 0.03 5.57
N TYR A 154 3.03 0.76 4.62
CA TYR A 154 3.98 0.25 3.62
C TYR A 154 3.39 -0.82 2.67
N ALA A 155 2.08 -0.83 2.47
CA ALA A 155 1.43 -1.90 1.72
C ALA A 155 2.01 -2.10 0.32
N ILE A 156 2.38 -1.02 -0.40
CA ILE A 156 2.92 -1.05 -1.77
C ILE A 156 4.33 -0.47 -1.92
N ALA A 157 5.03 -0.17 -0.82
CA ALA A 157 6.34 0.47 -0.87
C ALA A 157 7.35 -0.38 -1.67
N GLY A 158 8.16 0.29 -2.49
CA GLY A 158 9.15 -0.37 -3.34
C GLY A 158 8.59 -1.18 -4.52
N SER A 159 7.30 -0.98 -4.87
CA SER A 159 6.71 -1.45 -6.12
C SER A 159 6.93 -0.45 -7.26
N LYS A 160 6.62 -0.87 -8.51
CA LYS A 160 6.59 -0.01 -9.70
C LYS A 160 5.16 0.39 -10.12
N ILE A 161 4.22 0.35 -9.19
CA ILE A 161 2.85 0.80 -9.45
C ILE A 161 2.88 2.31 -9.69
N GLU A 162 2.51 2.73 -10.90
CA GLU A 162 2.41 4.15 -11.28
C GLU A 162 0.99 4.69 -11.10
N HIS A 163 -0.02 3.87 -11.32
CA HIS A 163 -1.42 4.25 -11.25
C HIS A 163 -2.18 3.31 -10.31
N LEU A 164 -2.82 3.86 -9.28
CA LEU A 164 -3.55 3.06 -8.30
C LEU A 164 -5.00 3.52 -8.17
N SER A 165 -5.94 2.59 -8.38
CA SER A 165 -7.37 2.82 -8.20
C SER A 165 -7.92 2.01 -7.04
N LEU A 166 -8.40 2.71 -6.01
CA LEU A 166 -9.04 2.12 -4.82
C LEU A 166 -10.38 2.84 -4.56
N PRO A 167 -11.41 2.57 -5.38
CA PRO A 167 -12.64 3.36 -5.41
C PRO A 167 -13.47 3.31 -4.13
N LYS A 168 -13.23 2.30 -3.26
CA LYS A 168 -13.95 2.13 -2.00
C LYS A 168 -13.12 2.54 -0.77
N LEU A 169 -11.84 2.88 -0.94
CA LEU A 169 -10.97 3.26 0.18
C LEU A 169 -11.47 4.54 0.83
N LYS A 170 -11.87 4.43 2.10
CA LYS A 170 -12.37 5.55 2.90
C LYS A 170 -11.41 5.94 4.01
N THR A 171 -10.97 4.97 4.79
CA THR A 171 -10.13 5.17 5.96
C THR A 171 -8.84 4.37 5.82
N PRO A 172 -7.82 4.87 5.10
CA PRO A 172 -6.51 4.24 5.10
C PRO A 172 -5.91 4.33 6.50
N GLY A 173 -5.11 3.36 6.88
CA GLY A 173 -4.25 3.52 8.05
C GLY A 173 -3.09 4.47 7.75
N SER A 174 -2.31 4.80 8.77
CA SER A 174 -1.09 5.57 8.60
C SER A 174 -0.08 4.83 7.70
N SER A 175 0.67 5.59 6.90
CA SER A 175 1.80 5.09 6.09
C SER A 175 1.45 4.05 5.01
N VAL A 176 0.19 3.92 4.57
CA VAL A 176 -0.22 2.86 3.61
C VAL A 176 0.56 2.95 2.30
N PHE A 177 0.75 4.15 1.76
CA PHE A 177 1.46 4.41 0.51
C PHE A 177 2.81 5.11 0.74
N ARG A 178 3.34 5.00 1.97
CA ARG A 178 4.66 5.54 2.31
C ARG A 178 5.73 4.87 1.45
N ASP A 179 6.68 5.67 0.95
CA ASP A 179 7.78 5.24 0.07
C ASP A 179 7.32 4.54 -1.23
N ALA A 180 6.10 4.83 -1.71
CA ALA A 180 5.60 4.43 -3.02
C ALA A 180 6.17 5.37 -4.10
N THR A 181 7.48 5.29 -4.33
CA THR A 181 8.25 6.27 -5.12
C THR A 181 7.95 6.28 -6.61
N SER A 182 7.28 5.26 -7.14
CA SER A 182 6.84 5.19 -8.55
C SER A 182 5.40 5.68 -8.75
N LEU A 183 4.63 5.88 -7.68
CA LEU A 183 3.21 6.21 -7.74
C LEU A 183 2.99 7.63 -8.26
N ARG A 184 2.38 7.75 -9.44
CA ARG A 184 2.14 9.03 -10.14
C ARG A 184 0.72 9.55 -9.93
N THR A 185 -0.27 8.66 -10.04
CA THR A 185 -1.67 9.02 -9.88
C THR A 185 -2.43 8.06 -8.98
N VAL A 186 -3.41 8.59 -8.25
CA VAL A 186 -4.29 7.82 -7.37
C VAL A 186 -5.74 8.21 -7.59
N TYR A 187 -6.63 7.21 -7.63
CA TYR A 187 -8.07 7.42 -7.68
C TYR A 187 -8.73 6.83 -6.42
N MET A 188 -9.10 7.69 -5.48
CA MET A 188 -9.68 7.33 -4.17
C MET A 188 -10.82 8.29 -3.81
N PRO A 189 -11.95 8.25 -4.53
CA PRO A 189 -13.01 9.26 -4.41
C PRO A 189 -13.73 9.24 -3.05
N LYS A 190 -13.57 8.18 -2.25
CA LYS A 190 -14.21 8.09 -0.92
C LYS A 190 -13.28 8.45 0.24
N LEU A 191 -12.02 8.80 -0.05
CA LEU A 191 -11.06 9.18 0.98
C LEU A 191 -11.57 10.40 1.75
N ASP A 192 -11.69 10.30 3.10
CA ASP A 192 -12.25 11.37 3.93
C ASP A 192 -11.20 12.16 4.71
N ARG A 193 -9.97 11.67 4.78
CA ARG A 193 -8.82 12.37 5.37
C ARG A 193 -7.49 11.79 4.89
N LEU A 194 -6.46 12.61 4.94
CA LEU A 194 -5.09 12.17 4.74
C LEU A 194 -4.52 11.74 6.09
N GLU A 195 -4.39 10.45 6.31
CA GLU A 195 -3.77 9.93 7.54
C GLU A 195 -2.28 10.25 7.61
N ALA A 196 -1.72 10.18 8.83
CA ALA A 196 -0.31 10.49 9.03
C ALA A 196 0.59 9.61 8.13
N TYR A 197 1.56 10.27 7.46
CA TYR A 197 2.53 9.63 6.56
C TYR A 197 1.91 8.89 5.36
N LEU A 198 0.65 9.16 4.99
CA LEU A 198 -0.09 8.37 3.97
C LEU A 198 0.68 8.23 2.66
N PHE A 199 1.18 9.36 2.10
CA PHE A 199 1.97 9.43 0.88
C PHE A 199 3.41 9.93 1.16
N TYR A 200 3.90 9.75 2.40
CA TYR A 200 5.24 10.21 2.74
C TYR A 200 6.27 9.66 1.75
N ASN A 201 7.06 10.57 1.15
CA ASN A 201 8.09 10.22 0.17
C ASN A 201 7.56 9.48 -1.09
N ALA A 202 6.31 9.71 -1.48
CA ALA A 202 5.78 9.31 -2.80
C ALA A 202 6.27 10.31 -3.86
N THR A 203 7.55 10.19 -4.22
CA THR A 203 8.30 11.23 -4.96
C THR A 203 7.82 11.47 -6.38
N ALA A 204 7.16 10.49 -7.02
CA ALA A 204 6.60 10.62 -8.36
C ALA A 204 5.14 11.10 -8.40
N LEU A 205 4.47 11.29 -7.25
CA LEU A 205 3.08 11.72 -7.19
C LEU A 205 2.93 13.15 -7.72
N GLU A 206 2.18 13.32 -8.81
CA GLU A 206 2.10 14.58 -9.58
C GLU A 206 0.94 15.47 -9.16
N THR A 207 -0.23 14.87 -9.02
CA THR A 207 -1.47 15.58 -8.69
C THR A 207 -2.34 14.76 -7.75
N VAL A 208 -3.08 15.46 -6.89
CA VAL A 208 -4.10 14.84 -6.05
C VAL A 208 -5.38 15.67 -6.04
N THR A 209 -6.50 14.98 -6.20
CA THR A 209 -7.85 15.53 -6.08
C THR A 209 -8.68 14.54 -5.27
N PHE A 210 -9.03 14.92 -4.05
CA PHE A 210 -9.82 14.09 -3.15
C PHE A 210 -11.07 14.84 -2.69
N PRO A 211 -12.23 14.60 -3.29
CA PRO A 211 -13.43 15.43 -3.11
C PRO A 211 -14.04 15.40 -1.70
N ASN A 212 -13.60 14.49 -0.84
CA ASN A 212 -14.17 14.31 0.49
C ASN A 212 -13.16 14.52 1.64
N VAL A 213 -11.91 14.87 1.34
CA VAL A 213 -10.87 15.02 2.36
C VAL A 213 -11.11 16.30 3.18
N ALA A 214 -11.40 16.13 4.47
CA ALA A 214 -11.65 17.24 5.39
C ALA A 214 -10.42 17.67 6.20
N SER A 215 -9.39 16.83 6.31
CA SER A 215 -8.17 17.12 7.06
C SER A 215 -6.95 16.41 6.50
N ALA A 216 -5.77 17.01 6.72
CA ALA A 216 -4.48 16.43 6.40
C ALA A 216 -3.64 16.28 7.67
N ASN A 217 -3.32 15.05 8.06
CA ASN A 217 -2.57 14.72 9.26
C ASN A 217 -1.05 14.82 9.02
N ASN A 218 -0.28 14.73 10.13
CA ASN A 218 1.16 14.94 10.13
C ASN A 218 1.88 14.22 8.99
N GLN A 219 2.67 15.01 8.23
CA GLN A 219 3.56 14.49 7.20
C GLN A 219 2.87 13.63 6.12
N SER A 220 1.55 13.80 5.93
CA SER A 220 0.77 12.93 5.05
C SER A 220 1.23 12.94 3.60
N MET A 221 1.82 14.04 3.12
CA MET A 221 2.39 14.20 1.77
C MET A 221 3.84 14.71 1.79
N ARG A 222 4.53 14.60 2.93
CA ARG A 222 5.91 15.08 3.03
C ARG A 222 6.82 14.39 2.01
N GLY A 223 7.60 15.19 1.29
CA GLY A 223 8.58 14.68 0.33
C GLY A 223 7.98 14.18 -0.99
N CYS A 224 6.73 14.53 -1.31
CA CYS A 224 6.14 14.31 -2.63
C CYS A 224 6.72 15.35 -3.62
N THR A 225 7.94 15.11 -4.08
CA THR A 225 8.73 16.13 -4.82
C THR A 225 8.16 16.51 -6.18
N ALA A 226 7.45 15.59 -6.85
CA ALA A 226 6.78 15.86 -8.14
C ALA A 226 5.39 16.49 -7.98
N LEU A 227 4.84 16.57 -6.76
CA LEU A 227 3.49 17.06 -6.50
C LEU A 227 3.41 18.56 -6.79
N ALA A 228 2.76 18.91 -7.91
CA ALA A 228 2.65 20.29 -8.37
C ALA A 228 1.28 20.92 -8.05
N TYR A 229 0.24 20.12 -8.04
CA TYR A 229 -1.14 20.55 -7.91
C TYR A 229 -1.87 19.73 -6.84
N VAL A 230 -2.57 20.41 -5.94
CA VAL A 230 -3.37 19.81 -4.86
C VAL A 230 -4.72 20.52 -4.78
N ASP A 231 -5.81 19.75 -4.91
CA ASP A 231 -7.17 20.25 -4.81
C ASP A 231 -7.95 19.47 -3.73
N LEU A 232 -8.24 20.12 -2.63
CA LEU A 232 -8.82 19.50 -1.45
C LEU A 232 -9.88 20.37 -0.80
N PRO A 233 -11.05 19.81 -0.41
CA PRO A 233 -12.09 20.52 0.34
C PRO A 233 -11.79 20.55 1.85
N ILE A 234 -10.53 20.78 2.25
CA ILE A 234 -10.13 20.80 3.67
C ILE A 234 -10.82 21.97 4.38
N ASN A 235 -11.55 21.65 5.44
CA ASN A 235 -12.21 22.63 6.30
C ASN A 235 -11.91 22.44 7.80
N LYS A 236 -11.08 21.45 8.17
CA LYS A 236 -10.70 21.22 9.56
C LYS A 236 -9.27 21.66 9.83
N SER A 237 -8.30 20.89 9.35
CA SER A 237 -6.90 21.20 9.67
C SER A 237 -5.90 20.69 8.65
N ILE A 238 -4.82 21.44 8.48
CA ILE A 238 -3.55 21.00 7.89
C ILE A 238 -2.54 20.93 9.04
N SER A 239 -2.09 19.71 9.34
CA SER A 239 -1.16 19.45 10.44
C SER A 239 0.29 19.82 10.09
N THR A 240 1.24 19.49 10.97
CA THR A 240 2.65 19.82 10.77
C THR A 240 3.27 19.06 9.60
N GLN A 241 4.09 19.74 8.81
CA GLN A 241 4.90 19.17 7.73
C GLN A 241 4.10 18.39 6.65
N VAL A 242 2.82 18.73 6.44
CA VAL A 242 1.98 18.01 5.46
C VAL A 242 2.61 18.04 4.07
N PHE A 243 3.04 19.21 3.59
CA PHE A 243 3.65 19.43 2.29
C PHE A 243 5.15 19.74 2.37
N TYR A 244 5.79 19.46 3.51
CA TYR A 244 7.23 19.71 3.69
C TYR A 244 8.04 19.00 2.59
N GLY A 245 8.85 19.75 1.85
CA GLY A 245 9.68 19.20 0.78
C GLY A 245 8.95 18.80 -0.50
N CYS A 246 7.68 19.22 -0.67
CA CYS A 246 6.98 19.13 -1.96
C CYS A 246 7.52 20.23 -2.90
N SER A 247 8.70 20.00 -3.45
CA SER A 247 9.49 21.03 -4.15
C SER A 247 8.87 21.53 -5.47
N SER A 248 7.84 20.86 -5.98
CA SER A 248 7.08 21.30 -7.16
C SER A 248 5.73 21.94 -6.82
N LEU A 249 5.29 21.98 -5.54
CA LEU A 249 3.94 22.41 -5.16
C LEU A 249 3.76 23.92 -5.35
N ASN A 250 3.23 24.29 -6.48
CA ASN A 250 2.92 25.67 -6.86
C ASN A 250 1.44 26.04 -6.72
N THR A 251 0.53 25.04 -6.69
CA THR A 251 -0.92 25.26 -6.65
C THR A 251 -1.58 24.43 -5.57
N LEU A 252 -2.18 25.10 -4.57
CA LEU A 252 -3.02 24.50 -3.56
C LEU A 252 -4.41 25.11 -3.62
N ILE A 253 -5.46 24.31 -3.77
CA ILE A 253 -6.86 24.75 -3.79
C ILE A 253 -7.57 24.21 -2.54
N LEU A 254 -8.16 25.13 -1.75
CA LEU A 254 -8.96 24.83 -0.57
C LEU A 254 -10.40 25.28 -0.80
N ARG A 255 -11.22 24.37 -1.37
CA ARG A 255 -12.56 24.70 -1.93
C ARG A 255 -13.67 24.94 -0.91
N LYS A 256 -13.48 24.61 0.37
CA LYS A 256 -14.57 24.79 1.35
C LYS A 256 -14.82 26.23 1.67
N SER A 257 -16.11 26.61 1.62
CA SER A 257 -16.61 27.97 1.81
C SER A 257 -17.21 28.24 3.20
N ASP A 258 -17.38 27.18 4.03
CA ASP A 258 -18.12 27.31 5.29
C ASP A 258 -17.27 27.92 6.40
N ASP A 259 -15.96 27.65 6.41
CA ASP A 259 -14.99 28.15 7.39
C ASP A 259 -13.56 27.95 6.88
N ILE A 260 -12.60 28.68 7.46
CA ILE A 260 -11.17 28.47 7.18
C ILE A 260 -10.67 27.22 7.89
N CYS A 261 -9.80 26.47 7.25
CA CYS A 261 -9.11 25.38 7.92
C CYS A 261 -7.97 25.92 8.79
N THR A 262 -7.68 25.24 9.90
CA THR A 262 -6.54 25.59 10.74
C THR A 262 -5.23 25.12 10.11
N LEU A 263 -4.18 25.94 10.15
CA LEU A 263 -2.81 25.55 9.85
C LEU A 263 -2.05 25.38 11.17
N ALA A 264 -1.65 24.14 11.49
CA ALA A 264 -1.04 23.84 12.77
C ALA A 264 0.34 24.50 12.94
N ASN A 265 1.10 24.61 11.84
CA ASN A 265 2.42 25.23 11.83
C ASN A 265 2.82 25.64 10.41
N THR A 266 3.58 26.73 10.28
CA THR A 266 4.10 27.20 8.98
C THR A 266 5.05 26.21 8.31
N ASN A 267 5.68 25.29 9.05
CA ASN A 267 6.53 24.26 8.49
C ASN A 267 5.77 23.24 7.60
N ALA A 268 4.42 23.34 7.50
CA ALA A 268 3.64 22.56 6.58
C ALA A 268 4.08 22.76 5.12
N PHE A 269 4.57 23.94 4.76
CA PHE A 269 4.98 24.30 3.39
C PHE A 269 6.49 24.51 3.23
N THR A 270 7.32 24.19 4.21
CA THR A 270 8.77 24.38 4.11
C THR A 270 9.32 23.67 2.86
N SER A 271 10.17 24.35 2.11
CA SER A 271 10.77 23.86 0.85
C SER A 271 9.75 23.60 -0.25
N THR A 272 8.70 24.43 -0.33
CA THR A 272 7.75 24.46 -1.44
C THR A 272 7.84 25.81 -2.17
N PRO A 273 7.44 25.90 -3.47
CA PRO A 273 7.27 27.18 -4.17
C PRO A 273 6.31 28.15 -3.43
N ILE A 274 5.25 27.63 -2.77
CA ILE A 274 4.34 28.46 -1.97
C ILE A 274 5.10 29.19 -0.84
N ALA A 275 6.00 28.50 -0.13
CA ALA A 275 6.79 29.10 0.94
C ALA A 275 7.81 30.13 0.42
N ASN A 276 8.29 29.95 -0.82
CA ASN A 276 9.25 30.84 -1.47
C ASN A 276 8.61 32.04 -2.17
N GLY A 277 7.26 32.12 -2.20
CA GLY A 277 6.52 33.19 -2.88
C GLY A 277 6.28 32.96 -4.38
N GLU A 278 6.59 31.77 -4.90
CA GLU A 278 6.49 31.39 -6.31
C GLU A 278 5.21 30.60 -6.62
N GLY A 279 4.48 30.15 -5.59
CA GLY A 279 3.22 29.40 -5.70
C GLY A 279 2.07 30.11 -5.04
N TYR A 280 0.85 29.60 -5.26
CA TYR A 280 -0.37 30.22 -4.79
C TYR A 280 -1.31 29.25 -4.06
N ILE A 281 -2.11 29.82 -3.14
CA ILE A 281 -3.16 29.14 -2.40
C ILE A 281 -4.50 29.76 -2.81
N TYR A 282 -5.35 28.98 -3.42
CA TYR A 282 -6.66 29.41 -3.91
C TYR A 282 -7.73 29.07 -2.88
N VAL A 283 -8.49 30.06 -2.48
CA VAL A 283 -9.57 29.97 -1.48
C VAL A 283 -10.82 30.69 -1.98
N PRO A 284 -12.02 30.37 -1.48
CA PRO A 284 -13.21 31.14 -1.80
C PRO A 284 -13.04 32.63 -1.48
N GLU A 285 -13.50 33.53 -2.35
CA GLU A 285 -13.39 34.98 -2.17
C GLU A 285 -13.92 35.42 -0.80
N ALA A 286 -15.04 34.85 -0.35
CA ALA A 286 -15.64 35.14 0.95
C ALA A 286 -14.73 34.88 2.15
N LEU A 287 -13.71 34.01 2.01
CA LEU A 287 -12.75 33.62 3.07
C LEU A 287 -11.37 34.20 2.87
N LEU A 288 -11.11 34.90 1.77
CA LEU A 288 -9.79 35.38 1.37
C LEU A 288 -9.09 36.20 2.48
N GLU A 289 -9.76 37.22 3.00
CA GLU A 289 -9.21 38.09 4.04
C GLU A 289 -9.08 37.36 5.40
N SER A 290 -9.98 36.43 5.68
CA SER A 290 -9.91 35.59 6.87
C SER A 290 -8.65 34.70 6.85
N TYR A 291 -8.32 34.10 5.69
CA TYR A 291 -7.07 33.34 5.56
C TYR A 291 -5.82 34.21 5.68
N LYS A 292 -5.79 35.39 5.06
CA LYS A 292 -4.64 36.32 5.10
C LYS A 292 -4.27 36.79 6.51
N THR A 293 -5.24 36.78 7.42
CA THR A 293 -5.05 37.25 8.80
C THR A 293 -5.00 36.16 9.86
N ALA A 294 -5.38 34.92 9.49
CA ALA A 294 -5.43 33.79 10.42
C ALA A 294 -4.04 33.34 10.89
N THR A 295 -3.98 32.76 12.09
CA THR A 295 -2.76 32.24 12.71
C THR A 295 -2.06 31.25 11.78
N ASN A 296 -0.74 31.39 11.64
CA ASN A 296 0.16 30.66 10.73
C ASN A 296 -0.13 30.90 9.23
N TRP A 297 -1.38 31.12 8.81
CA TRP A 297 -1.73 31.45 7.43
C TRP A 297 -1.23 32.82 7.00
N SER A 298 -1.20 33.79 7.92
CA SER A 298 -0.72 35.17 7.64
C SER A 298 0.73 35.21 7.11
N THR A 299 1.54 34.19 7.37
CA THR A 299 2.87 34.03 6.77
C THR A 299 2.79 33.95 5.24
N TYR A 300 1.68 33.48 4.69
CA TYR A 300 1.44 33.27 3.26
C TYR A 300 0.43 34.27 2.68
N ALA A 301 0.20 35.43 3.34
CA ALA A 301 -0.84 36.39 2.95
C ALA A 301 -0.74 36.82 1.47
N ASN A 302 0.47 36.98 0.93
CA ASN A 302 0.72 37.40 -0.45
C ASN A 302 0.46 36.28 -1.49
N GLN A 303 0.39 35.02 -1.06
CA GLN A 303 0.17 33.85 -1.93
C GLN A 303 -1.31 33.52 -2.10
N PHE A 304 -2.23 34.11 -1.30
CA PHE A 304 -3.65 33.84 -1.43
C PHE A 304 -4.26 34.48 -2.65
N ARG A 305 -5.17 33.76 -3.32
CA ARG A 305 -5.98 34.18 -4.47
C ARG A 305 -7.42 33.71 -4.29
N ALA A 306 -8.38 34.50 -4.80
CA ALA A 306 -9.78 34.06 -4.85
C ALA A 306 -9.95 33.00 -5.96
N ILE A 307 -10.67 31.92 -5.67
CA ILE A 307 -10.95 30.85 -6.64
C ILE A 307 -11.69 31.42 -7.85
N GLU A 308 -12.61 32.33 -7.60
CA GLU A 308 -13.52 32.92 -8.57
C GLU A 308 -12.79 33.74 -9.65
N ASP A 309 -11.59 34.26 -9.34
CA ASP A 309 -10.76 35.02 -10.28
C ASP A 309 -9.94 34.13 -11.25
N TYR A 310 -9.88 32.80 -11.01
CA TYR A 310 -9.01 31.87 -11.74
C TYR A 310 -9.73 30.59 -12.17
N PRO A 311 -10.85 30.67 -12.92
CA PRO A 311 -11.63 29.48 -13.28
C PRO A 311 -10.85 28.47 -14.12
N GLU A 312 -9.87 28.90 -14.91
CA GLU A 312 -9.00 28.05 -15.72
C GLU A 312 -8.04 27.16 -14.90
N ILE A 313 -7.72 27.59 -13.68
CA ILE A 313 -6.88 26.82 -12.74
C ILE A 313 -7.73 25.94 -11.85
N THR A 314 -8.87 26.45 -11.44
CA THR A 314 -9.72 25.83 -10.41
C THR A 314 -10.80 24.92 -10.99
N GLY A 315 -10.96 24.92 -12.32
CA GLY A 315 -11.90 24.04 -13.02
C GLY A 315 -13.37 24.43 -12.82
N GLY A 316 -13.63 25.74 -12.70
CA GLY A 316 -14.88 26.52 -12.66
C GLY A 316 -16.15 25.81 -12.27
#